data_f9249546690876f53668cc40d3c171fa
#
_entry.id   f9249546690876f53668cc40d3c171fa
#
_cell.length_a   1.000
_cell.length_b   1.000
_cell.length_c   1.000
_cell.angle_alpha   90.00
_cell.angle_beta   90.00
_cell.angle_gamma   90.00
#
_symmetry.space_group_name_H-M   'P 1'
#
loop_
_entity.id
_entity.type
_entity.pdbx_description
1 polymer ?
#
loop_
_entity_poly.entity_id
_entity_poly.type
_entity_poly.pdbx_seq_one_letter_code
_entity_poly.pdbx_strand_id
1 'polypeptide(L)'
;TLFVVAAKAQQVNPDTLLIADLPEFIVEAKRDPEYEKRYQKLVRDIKKVFPYAKVAGFRYQLIEQNLQVLTTEKARKEYLKRSEESIKEQFMDDLVSMTVSQGKLLIKLIHRETGKDAYGLIKEYRGGLSALYWQGLAKVFTADLKNEYNPVEDWQIEKIIKDLGLE
;
A
#
# COMPACT_ATOMS: atom_id res chain seq x y z
N THR A 1 46.46 -21.60 -67.92
CA THR A 1 46.73 -21.94 -66.50
C THR A 1 45.73 -21.22 -65.62
N LEU A 2 44.65 -21.91 -65.21
CA LEU A 2 43.63 -21.35 -64.37
C LEU A 2 44.07 -21.60 -62.88
N PHE A 3 44.27 -20.51 -62.12
CA PHE A 3 44.43 -20.58 -60.68
C PHE A 3 43.05 -20.53 -59.99
N VAL A 4 42.65 -21.66 -59.41
CA VAL A 4 41.47 -21.69 -58.53
C VAL A 4 41.93 -21.34 -57.13
N VAL A 5 41.55 -20.18 -56.65
CA VAL A 5 41.77 -19.82 -55.23
C VAL A 5 40.58 -20.39 -54.44
N ALA A 6 40.85 -21.42 -53.65
CA ALA A 6 39.88 -22.00 -52.72
C ALA A 6 39.79 -21.09 -51.48
N ALA A 7 38.72 -20.38 -51.33
CA ALA A 7 38.39 -19.66 -50.11
C ALA A 7 38.02 -20.70 -49.03
N LYS A 8 38.83 -20.86 -47.99
CA LYS A 8 38.44 -21.59 -46.76
C LYS A 8 37.41 -20.79 -45.99
N ALA A 9 36.18 -21.25 -46.01
CA ALA A 9 35.16 -20.77 -45.11
C ALA A 9 35.54 -21.18 -43.68
N GLN A 10 35.83 -20.20 -42.86
CA GLN A 10 36.08 -20.39 -41.41
C GLN A 10 34.73 -20.71 -40.76
N GLN A 11 34.55 -21.96 -40.34
CA GLN A 11 33.40 -22.39 -39.52
C GLN A 11 33.46 -21.66 -38.20
N VAL A 12 32.57 -20.69 -37.98
CA VAL A 12 32.34 -20.09 -36.68
C VAL A 12 31.59 -21.13 -35.84
N ASN A 13 32.25 -21.59 -34.77
CA ASN A 13 31.67 -22.56 -33.83
C ASN A 13 30.50 -21.87 -33.09
N PRO A 14 29.26 -22.36 -33.14
CA PRO A 14 28.10 -21.71 -32.51
C PRO A 14 28.15 -21.72 -30.97
N ASP A 15 29.08 -22.47 -30.38
CA ASP A 15 29.22 -22.60 -28.92
C ASP A 15 30.25 -21.61 -28.31
N THR A 16 30.79 -20.69 -29.09
CA THR A 16 31.63 -19.64 -28.52
C THR A 16 30.76 -18.58 -27.92
N LEU A 17 30.30 -18.76 -26.69
CA LEU A 17 29.77 -17.69 -25.87
C LEU A 17 30.88 -16.65 -25.70
N LEU A 18 30.75 -15.52 -26.34
CA LEU A 18 31.54 -14.32 -26.03
C LEU A 18 31.16 -13.89 -24.62
N ILE A 19 31.89 -14.40 -23.63
CA ILE A 19 31.85 -13.84 -22.28
C ILE A 19 32.60 -12.51 -22.38
N ALA A 20 31.86 -11.44 -22.66
CA ALA A 20 32.40 -10.10 -22.50
C ALA A 20 32.48 -9.88 -20.98
N ASP A 21 33.71 -9.84 -20.46
CA ASP A 21 33.96 -9.37 -19.10
C ASP A 21 33.63 -7.87 -19.10
N LEU A 22 32.38 -7.57 -18.70
CA LEU A 22 31.94 -6.19 -18.52
C LEU A 22 32.62 -5.67 -17.26
N PRO A 23 33.35 -4.56 -17.32
CA PRO A 23 33.91 -3.96 -16.13
C PRO A 23 32.79 -3.66 -15.13
N GLU A 24 33.01 -4.06 -13.89
CA GLU A 24 32.09 -3.81 -12.80
C GLU A 24 32.01 -2.28 -12.57
N PHE A 25 30.94 -1.67 -13.08
CA PHE A 25 30.67 -0.26 -12.81
C PHE A 25 30.11 -0.14 -11.40
N ILE A 26 30.98 0.17 -10.45
CA ILE A 26 30.54 0.61 -9.11
C ILE A 26 29.91 1.98 -9.28
N VAL A 27 28.60 2.03 -9.45
CA VAL A 27 27.86 3.29 -9.39
C VAL A 27 27.74 3.68 -7.92
N GLU A 28 28.68 4.47 -7.43
CA GLU A 28 28.50 5.21 -6.19
C GLU A 28 27.40 6.25 -6.42
N ALA A 29 26.14 5.83 -6.27
CA ALA A 29 25.04 6.76 -6.22
C ALA A 29 25.22 7.62 -4.96
N LYS A 30 25.68 8.86 -5.12
CA LYS A 30 25.55 9.88 -4.09
C LYS A 30 24.05 9.96 -3.76
N ARG A 31 23.68 9.39 -2.62
CA ARG A 31 22.30 9.48 -2.13
C ARG A 31 22.01 10.95 -1.90
N ASP A 32 21.00 11.47 -2.59
CA ASP A 32 20.49 12.81 -2.33
C ASP A 32 20.04 12.88 -0.86
N PRO A 33 20.63 13.74 -0.02
CA PRO A 33 20.29 13.84 1.40
C PRO A 33 18.80 14.14 1.63
N GLU A 34 18.17 14.88 0.72
CA GLU A 34 16.74 15.18 0.79
C GLU A 34 15.87 13.96 0.46
N TYR A 35 16.32 13.14 -0.49
CA TYR A 35 15.67 11.84 -0.76
C TYR A 35 15.75 10.91 0.46
N GLU A 36 16.95 10.79 1.05
CA GLU A 36 17.15 9.94 2.24
C GLU A 36 16.26 10.40 3.40
N LYS A 37 16.19 11.69 3.65
CA LYS A 37 15.34 12.27 4.69
C LYS A 37 13.84 11.98 4.46
N ARG A 38 13.37 12.09 3.22
CA ARG A 38 11.99 11.76 2.84
C ARG A 38 11.71 10.26 3.00
N TYR A 39 12.66 9.43 2.57
CA TYR A 39 12.55 7.97 2.70
C TYR A 39 12.48 7.54 4.16
N GLN A 40 13.34 8.05 5.01
CA GLN A 40 13.36 7.76 6.45
C GLN A 40 12.05 8.24 7.13
N LYS A 41 11.51 9.37 6.70
CA LYS A 41 10.20 9.83 7.16
C LYS A 41 9.11 8.83 6.77
N LEU A 42 9.10 8.39 5.51
CA LEU A 42 8.13 7.40 5.02
C LEU A 42 8.21 6.08 5.80
N VAL A 43 9.43 5.59 6.08
CA VAL A 43 9.64 4.39 6.90
C VAL A 43 9.03 4.55 8.29
N ARG A 44 9.25 5.68 8.97
CA ARG A 44 8.66 5.94 10.29
C ARG A 44 7.14 6.03 10.23
N ASP A 45 6.60 6.71 9.20
CA ASP A 45 5.17 6.87 9.03
C ASP A 45 4.50 5.50 8.74
N ILE A 46 5.11 4.64 7.90
CA ILE A 46 4.60 3.27 7.66
C ILE A 46 4.60 2.47 8.96
N LYS A 47 5.70 2.43 9.70
CA LYS A 47 5.76 1.71 10.98
C LYS A 47 4.65 2.14 11.95
N LYS A 48 4.31 3.43 11.95
CA LYS A 48 3.26 3.97 12.82
C LYS A 48 1.86 3.58 12.36
N VAL A 49 1.57 3.68 11.04
CA VAL A 49 0.18 3.55 10.55
C VAL A 49 -0.18 2.14 10.08
N PHE A 50 0.80 1.30 9.74
CA PHE A 50 0.57 -0.04 9.23
C PHE A 50 -0.27 -0.93 10.16
N PRO A 51 -0.04 -0.95 11.49
CA PRO A 51 -0.87 -1.72 12.40
C PRO A 51 -2.36 -1.36 12.34
N TYR A 52 -2.68 -0.07 12.18
CA TYR A 52 -4.06 0.38 12.03
C TYR A 52 -4.69 -0.09 10.72
N ALA A 53 -3.93 -0.11 9.63
CA ALA A 53 -4.39 -0.64 8.35
C ALA A 53 -4.67 -2.15 8.44
N LYS A 54 -3.80 -2.92 9.08
CA LYS A 54 -4.03 -4.37 9.31
C LYS A 54 -5.28 -4.63 10.15
N VAL A 55 -5.47 -3.86 11.23
CA VAL A 55 -6.69 -3.96 12.05
C VAL A 55 -7.93 -3.59 11.23
N ALA A 56 -7.86 -2.54 10.40
CA ALA A 56 -8.97 -2.16 9.53
C ALA A 56 -9.31 -3.27 8.53
N GLY A 57 -8.30 -3.88 7.89
CA GLY A 57 -8.49 -5.03 6.99
C GLY A 57 -9.15 -6.23 7.68
N PHE A 58 -8.64 -6.60 8.86
CA PHE A 58 -9.22 -7.69 9.65
C PHE A 58 -10.68 -7.40 10.05
N ARG A 59 -10.96 -6.20 10.55
CA ARG A 59 -12.33 -5.80 10.92
C ARG A 59 -13.27 -5.76 9.74
N TYR A 60 -12.78 -5.31 8.58
CA TYR A 60 -13.55 -5.34 7.35
C TYR A 60 -14.00 -6.78 7.01
N GLN A 61 -13.06 -7.73 7.00
CA GLN A 61 -13.37 -9.14 6.74
C GLN A 61 -14.36 -9.71 7.76
N LEU A 62 -14.19 -9.39 9.03
CA LEU A 62 -15.10 -9.83 10.09
C LEU A 62 -16.51 -9.27 9.93
N ILE A 63 -16.63 -7.99 9.55
CA ILE A 63 -17.92 -7.35 9.28
C ILE A 63 -18.59 -8.03 8.10
N GLU A 64 -17.89 -8.24 7.00
CA GLU A 64 -18.40 -8.93 5.82
C GLU A 64 -18.96 -10.33 6.17
N GLN A 65 -18.17 -11.12 6.89
CA GLN A 65 -18.58 -12.46 7.31
C GLN A 65 -19.86 -12.43 8.17
N ASN A 66 -19.92 -11.52 9.14
CA ASN A 66 -21.10 -11.42 10.01
C ASN A 66 -22.34 -10.92 9.27
N LEU A 67 -22.18 -9.99 8.32
CA LEU A 67 -23.29 -9.50 7.51
C LEU A 67 -23.91 -10.59 6.61
N GLN A 68 -23.12 -11.59 6.21
CA GLN A 68 -23.64 -12.74 5.42
C GLN A 68 -24.60 -13.63 6.23
N VAL A 69 -24.37 -13.78 7.54
CA VAL A 69 -25.21 -14.63 8.38
C VAL A 69 -26.41 -13.90 9.01
N LEU A 70 -26.38 -12.57 9.02
CA LEU A 70 -27.49 -11.76 9.53
C LEU A 70 -28.61 -11.65 8.48
N THR A 71 -29.77 -12.20 8.79
CA THR A 71 -30.89 -12.30 7.85
C THR A 71 -31.82 -11.09 7.83
N THR A 72 -31.81 -10.27 8.90
CA THR A 72 -32.72 -9.12 9.00
C THR A 72 -31.98 -7.80 8.87
N GLU A 73 -32.59 -6.83 8.18
CA GLU A 73 -32.05 -5.47 8.06
C GLU A 73 -31.85 -4.78 9.42
N LYS A 74 -32.73 -5.05 10.38
CA LYS A 74 -32.58 -4.51 11.74
C LYS A 74 -31.31 -5.03 12.42
N ALA A 75 -31.06 -6.33 12.36
CA ALA A 75 -29.87 -6.94 12.94
C ALA A 75 -28.57 -6.45 12.26
N ARG A 76 -28.58 -6.29 10.94
CA ARG A 76 -27.46 -5.72 10.18
C ARG A 76 -27.15 -4.29 10.62
N LYS A 77 -28.15 -3.42 10.68
CA LYS A 77 -27.98 -2.03 11.13
C LYS A 77 -27.45 -1.94 12.57
N GLU A 78 -27.98 -2.76 13.46
CA GLU A 78 -27.55 -2.78 14.86
C GLU A 78 -26.12 -3.30 14.99
N TYR A 79 -25.73 -4.33 14.24
CA TYR A 79 -24.38 -4.84 14.20
C TYR A 79 -23.38 -3.80 13.65
N LEU A 80 -23.72 -3.15 12.53
CA LEU A 80 -22.89 -2.10 11.95
C LEU A 80 -22.70 -0.92 12.92
N LYS A 81 -23.77 -0.50 13.59
CA LYS A 81 -23.70 0.57 14.59
C LYS A 81 -22.74 0.23 15.74
N ARG A 82 -22.84 -0.98 16.30
CA ARG A 82 -21.93 -1.45 17.37
C ARG A 82 -20.48 -1.55 16.88
N SER A 83 -20.27 -2.03 15.65
CA SER A 83 -18.94 -2.12 15.06
C SER A 83 -18.31 -0.75 14.88
N GLU A 84 -19.10 0.23 14.43
CA GLU A 84 -18.69 1.62 14.26
C GLU A 84 -18.35 2.27 15.62
N GLU A 85 -19.18 2.08 16.65
CA GLU A 85 -18.93 2.56 18.01
C GLU A 85 -17.64 1.97 18.58
N SER A 86 -17.42 0.67 18.41
CA SER A 86 -16.20 -0.01 18.86
C SER A 86 -14.93 0.50 18.17
N ILE A 87 -14.98 0.75 16.86
CA ILE A 87 -13.84 1.32 16.12
C ILE A 87 -13.54 2.73 16.64
N LYS A 88 -14.58 3.52 16.85
CA LYS A 88 -14.46 4.87 17.37
C LYS A 88 -13.81 4.88 18.76
N GLU A 89 -14.32 4.11 19.70
CA GLU A 89 -13.79 4.06 21.07
C GLU A 89 -12.33 3.64 21.10
N GLN A 90 -11.92 2.74 20.23
CA GLN A 90 -10.58 2.18 20.25
C GLN A 90 -9.54 3.01 19.51
N PHE A 91 -9.93 3.71 18.45
CA PHE A 91 -8.94 4.28 17.52
C PHE A 91 -9.10 5.79 17.26
N MET A 92 -10.19 6.43 17.72
CA MET A 92 -10.44 7.81 17.35
C MET A 92 -9.32 8.75 17.82
N ASP A 93 -8.85 8.61 19.05
CA ASP A 93 -7.81 9.48 19.61
C ASP A 93 -6.50 9.33 18.83
N ASP A 94 -6.14 8.11 18.46
CA ASP A 94 -4.96 7.84 17.65
C ASP A 94 -5.11 8.44 16.24
N LEU A 95 -6.27 8.24 15.60
CA LEU A 95 -6.53 8.75 14.25
C LEU A 95 -6.49 10.28 14.20
N VAL A 96 -7.07 10.98 15.15
CA VAL A 96 -7.04 12.46 15.19
C VAL A 96 -5.66 13.01 15.55
N SER A 97 -4.81 12.22 16.19
CA SER A 97 -3.41 12.57 16.49
C SER A 97 -2.48 12.42 15.29
N MET A 98 -2.92 11.77 14.21
CA MET A 98 -2.11 11.55 13.02
C MET A 98 -1.90 12.85 12.26
N THR A 99 -0.71 12.99 11.67
CA THR A 99 -0.45 14.06 10.70
C THR A 99 -1.22 13.80 9.41
N VAL A 100 -1.43 14.83 8.60
CA VAL A 100 -2.08 14.70 7.27
C VAL A 100 -1.37 13.67 6.41
N SER A 101 -0.03 13.65 6.41
CA SER A 101 0.76 12.64 5.66
C SER A 101 0.50 11.22 6.14
N GLN A 102 0.41 11.01 7.46
CA GLN A 102 0.09 9.71 8.06
C GLN A 102 -1.34 9.27 7.72
N GLY A 103 -2.30 10.20 7.78
CA GLY A 103 -3.68 9.92 7.38
C GLY A 103 -3.80 9.51 5.91
N LYS A 104 -3.14 10.22 4.99
CA LYS A 104 -3.09 9.85 3.57
C LYS A 104 -2.48 8.46 3.36
N LEU A 105 -1.41 8.16 4.06
CA LEU A 105 -0.75 6.86 4.00
C LEU A 105 -1.65 5.74 4.55
N LEU A 106 -2.34 6.00 5.66
CA LEU A 106 -3.30 5.05 6.24
C LEU A 106 -4.43 4.72 5.25
N ILE A 107 -4.99 5.70 4.55
CA ILE A 107 -6.01 5.49 3.53
C ILE A 107 -5.52 4.55 2.42
N LYS A 108 -4.32 4.78 1.89
CA LYS A 108 -3.70 3.91 0.89
C LYS A 108 -3.50 2.49 1.43
N LEU A 109 -3.02 2.35 2.65
CA LEU A 109 -2.81 1.04 3.26
C LEU A 109 -4.12 0.31 3.58
N ILE A 110 -5.20 1.02 3.95
CA ILE A 110 -6.53 0.42 4.08
C ILE A 110 -7.01 -0.10 2.73
N HIS A 111 -6.82 0.65 1.63
CA HIS A 111 -7.15 0.15 0.29
C HIS A 111 -6.35 -1.11 -0.06
N ARG A 112 -5.05 -1.13 0.25
CA ARG A 112 -4.18 -2.30 0.07
C ARG A 112 -4.71 -3.55 0.80
N GLU A 113 -5.14 -3.39 2.04
CA GLU A 113 -5.61 -4.51 2.90
C GLU A 113 -7.04 -4.97 2.58
N THR A 114 -7.89 -4.08 2.06
CA THR A 114 -9.32 -4.35 1.85
C THR A 114 -9.74 -4.48 0.39
N GLY A 115 -8.93 -3.95 -0.54
CA GLY A 115 -9.30 -3.80 -1.94
C GLY A 115 -10.39 -2.77 -2.20
N LYS A 116 -10.79 -1.99 -1.17
CA LYS A 116 -11.83 -0.95 -1.27
C LYS A 116 -11.30 0.40 -0.82
N ASP A 117 -11.71 1.46 -1.50
CA ASP A 117 -11.38 2.81 -1.06
C ASP A 117 -12.05 3.14 0.28
N ALA A 118 -11.40 4.01 1.06
CA ALA A 118 -11.88 4.35 2.40
C ALA A 118 -13.25 5.05 2.36
N TYR A 119 -13.54 5.81 1.29
CA TYR A 119 -14.85 6.45 1.12
C TYR A 119 -15.96 5.42 0.91
N GLY A 120 -15.72 4.40 0.08
CA GLY A 120 -16.64 3.27 -0.14
C GLY A 120 -16.94 2.53 1.15
N LEU A 121 -15.89 2.18 1.92
CA LEU A 121 -16.04 1.53 3.22
C LEU A 121 -16.88 2.37 4.20
N ILE A 122 -16.58 3.64 4.31
CA ILE A 122 -17.32 4.56 5.17
C ILE A 122 -18.79 4.65 4.75
N LYS A 123 -19.06 4.77 3.45
CA LYS A 123 -20.41 4.87 2.91
C LYS A 123 -21.20 3.58 3.14
N GLU A 124 -20.58 2.43 2.95
CA GLU A 124 -21.20 1.12 3.08
C GLU A 124 -21.56 0.79 4.54
N TYR A 125 -20.67 1.13 5.47
CA TYR A 125 -20.84 0.80 6.89
C TYR A 125 -21.28 1.97 7.76
N ARG A 126 -21.68 3.09 7.16
CA ARG A 126 -22.18 4.26 7.88
C ARG A 126 -23.52 3.96 8.57
N GLY A 127 -23.44 3.49 9.82
CA GLY A 127 -24.61 3.09 10.61
C GLY A 127 -25.19 4.16 11.53
N GLY A 128 -24.52 5.29 11.75
CA GLY A 128 -25.00 6.28 12.70
C GLY A 128 -23.99 7.26 13.28
N LEU A 129 -22.77 7.36 12.74
CA LEU A 129 -21.83 8.39 13.19
C LEU A 129 -22.40 9.80 12.98
N SER A 130 -22.35 10.60 14.02
CA SER A 130 -22.74 12.01 13.93
C SER A 130 -21.85 12.77 12.95
N ALA A 131 -22.41 13.75 12.25
CA ALA A 131 -21.68 14.62 11.32
C ALA A 131 -20.42 15.26 11.93
N LEU A 132 -20.42 15.49 13.24
CA LEU A 132 -19.28 16.02 14.00
C LEU A 132 -18.03 15.13 13.94
N TYR A 133 -18.19 13.80 13.97
CA TYR A 133 -17.06 12.88 13.86
C TYR A 133 -16.45 12.89 12.47
N TRP A 134 -17.30 12.94 11.46
CA TRP A 134 -16.83 13.05 10.08
C TRP A 134 -16.12 14.37 9.81
N GLN A 135 -16.53 15.46 10.48
CA GLN A 135 -15.82 16.74 10.42
C GLN A 135 -14.42 16.66 11.07
N GLY A 136 -14.28 15.95 12.19
CA GLY A 136 -12.98 15.71 12.82
C GLY A 136 -12.05 14.90 11.92
N LEU A 137 -12.51 13.78 11.40
CA LEU A 137 -11.78 12.97 10.44
C LEU A 137 -11.52 13.71 9.12
N ALA A 138 -12.48 14.48 8.62
CA ALA A 138 -12.33 15.27 7.42
C ALA A 138 -11.19 16.30 7.52
N LYS A 139 -10.86 16.83 8.68
CA LYS A 139 -9.70 17.72 8.86
C LYS A 139 -8.36 16.99 8.64
N VAL A 140 -8.28 15.74 9.04
CA VAL A 140 -7.08 14.90 8.89
C VAL A 140 -7.02 14.25 7.51
N PHE A 141 -8.17 13.90 6.96
CA PHE A 141 -8.31 13.13 5.71
C PHE A 141 -8.85 13.97 4.55
N THR A 142 -8.84 15.31 4.65
CA THR A 142 -9.38 16.23 3.64
C THR A 142 -8.80 15.95 2.25
N ALA A 143 -9.63 15.52 1.36
CA ALA A 143 -9.50 15.38 -0.08
C ALA A 143 -9.13 13.99 -0.64
N ASP A 144 -8.49 13.08 0.12
CA ASP A 144 -7.92 11.87 -0.48
C ASP A 144 -8.58 10.55 -0.04
N LEU A 145 -9.83 10.57 0.47
CA LEU A 145 -10.57 9.33 0.84
C LEU A 145 -10.77 8.36 -0.35
N LYS A 146 -10.61 8.84 -1.56
CA LYS A 146 -10.65 8.05 -2.80
C LYS A 146 -9.26 7.67 -3.30
N ASN A 147 -8.21 7.96 -2.52
CA ASN A 147 -6.86 7.66 -2.92
C ASN A 147 -6.65 6.14 -2.87
N GLU A 148 -6.54 5.55 -4.05
CA GLU A 148 -6.32 4.13 -4.23
C GLU A 148 -4.83 3.81 -4.10
N TYR A 149 -4.55 2.64 -3.57
CA TYR A 149 -3.22 2.09 -3.55
C TYR A 149 -2.91 1.45 -4.92
N ASN A 150 -1.77 1.83 -5.50
CA ASN A 150 -1.28 1.24 -6.74
C ASN A 150 0.14 0.68 -6.50
N PRO A 151 0.35 -0.65 -6.56
CA PRO A 151 1.65 -1.25 -6.26
C PRO A 151 2.80 -0.77 -7.16
N VAL A 152 2.50 -0.29 -8.37
CA VAL A 152 3.50 0.24 -9.29
C VAL A 152 3.90 1.66 -8.91
N GLU A 153 2.93 2.52 -8.61
CA GLU A 153 3.18 3.91 -8.20
C GLU A 153 3.70 3.99 -6.77
N ASP A 154 3.17 3.15 -5.89
CA ASP A 154 3.49 3.09 -4.46
C ASP A 154 4.58 2.05 -4.13
N TRP A 155 5.45 1.73 -5.09
CA TRP A 155 6.49 0.70 -4.95
C TRP A 155 7.41 0.90 -3.73
N GLN A 156 7.64 2.16 -3.31
CA GLN A 156 8.43 2.45 -2.12
C GLN A 156 7.73 1.96 -0.85
N ILE A 157 6.41 2.07 -0.79
CA ILE A 157 5.60 1.57 0.33
C ILE A 157 5.72 0.06 0.40
N GLU A 158 5.54 -0.64 -0.73
CA GLU A 158 5.70 -2.11 -0.79
C GLU A 158 7.11 -2.56 -0.39
N LYS A 159 8.11 -1.89 -0.94
CA LYS A 159 9.51 -2.19 -0.58
C LYS A 159 9.73 -2.07 0.92
N ILE A 160 9.26 -0.99 1.54
CA ILE A 160 9.42 -0.76 2.99
C ILE A 160 8.66 -1.82 3.80
N ILE A 161 7.42 -2.15 3.44
CA ILE A 161 6.62 -3.19 4.11
C ILE A 161 7.36 -4.52 4.09
N LYS A 162 7.88 -4.90 2.93
CA LYS A 162 8.63 -6.14 2.73
C LYS A 162 9.96 -6.14 3.50
N ASP A 163 10.74 -5.05 3.41
CA ASP A 163 12.03 -4.92 4.10
C ASP A 163 11.87 -4.96 5.62
N LEU A 164 10.72 -4.54 6.14
CA LEU A 164 10.40 -4.56 7.57
C LEU A 164 9.71 -5.85 8.04
N GLY A 165 9.37 -6.77 7.12
CA GLY A 165 8.65 -8.00 7.44
C GLY A 165 7.26 -7.76 8.04
N LEU A 166 6.53 -6.74 7.54
CA LEU A 166 5.21 -6.35 8.06
C LEU A 166 4.05 -7.08 7.36
N GLU A 167 4.32 -8.01 6.45
CA GLU A 167 3.31 -8.77 5.68
C GLU A 167 2.48 -9.71 6.56
#